data_bb24673039ec270bf13e7f8d2e9e763d
#
_entry.id   bb24673039ec270bf13e7f8d2e9e763d
#
_cell.length_a   1.000
_cell.length_b   1.000
_cell.length_c   1.000
_cell.angle_alpha   90.00
_cell.angle_beta   90.00
_cell.angle_gamma   90.00
#
_symmetry.space_group_name_H-M   'P 1'
#
loop_
_entity.id
_entity.type
_entity.pdbx_description
1 polymer ?
#
loop_
_entity_poly.entity_id
_entity_poly.type
_entity_poly.pdbx_seq_one_letter_code
_entity_poly.pdbx_strand_id
1 'polypeptide(L)'
;MPVTAAGYSLAYSAPDRVAVVGAGMVGLATAWFLQERGVEVTIVDRAGVAAGSSWGNAGWLTPGITTPLPEPAVLKYGVRAVLSPSSPVYVPPSASPSFLRFVAGFTRHSTAAHWRRSMGKLVPINRLALETFDLLKDGGVRVHTVEASSFLAAYRTADERRTLLEEIEHIHAAGQDIEFDVLTGDEARAIEPLLSDEVGAAIRLRGQRFLNPGAYVPALADEVIARGGKLTTGPGSEVLDIADTGRGVRVVTAGGVEEFDAAVLATGAWLGKLARRFGVRSVVQAGRGYSFSVPVDRVPDGPVYLPAQRVACTPLGDRLRVAGMMEFRSPESRLDERRVKAIATAAKPFLRGADLEAREDEWVGSRPCTTDGLPLIGVTRSPRVYAAGGHGMWGITLGPATGRLLADQIVNGRVPAELEPFSPTR
;
A
#
# COMPACT_ATOMS: atom_id res chain seq x y z
N MET A 1 -28.61 20.70 -48.18
CA MET A 1 -27.48 19.77 -48.10
C MET A 1 -26.82 19.97 -46.76
N PRO A 2 -26.83 18.99 -45.84
CA PRO A 2 -26.14 19.11 -44.57
C PRO A 2 -24.65 18.81 -44.78
N VAL A 3 -23.81 19.70 -44.29
CA VAL A 3 -22.35 19.55 -44.21
C VAL A 3 -22.03 18.50 -43.16
N THR A 4 -21.50 17.37 -43.59
CA THR A 4 -20.96 16.33 -42.68
C THR A 4 -19.66 16.85 -42.08
N ALA A 5 -19.66 17.10 -40.77
CA ALA A 5 -18.46 17.32 -40.01
C ALA A 5 -17.67 15.99 -39.96
N ALA A 6 -16.57 15.93 -40.69
CA ALA A 6 -15.60 14.84 -40.60
C ALA A 6 -14.92 14.91 -39.20
N GLY A 7 -15.41 14.12 -38.26
CA GLY A 7 -14.75 13.89 -36.99
C GLY A 7 -13.45 13.12 -37.23
N TYR A 8 -12.32 13.78 -37.18
CA TYR A 8 -11.02 13.12 -37.00
C TYR A 8 -10.96 12.51 -35.61
N SER A 9 -11.38 11.27 -35.48
CA SER A 9 -10.94 10.43 -34.38
C SER A 9 -9.44 10.21 -34.57
N LEU A 10 -8.61 10.99 -33.90
CA LEU A 10 -7.20 10.65 -33.78
C LEU A 10 -7.16 9.26 -33.12
N ALA A 11 -6.75 8.25 -33.90
CA ALA A 11 -6.57 6.90 -33.39
C ALA A 11 -5.61 6.98 -32.18
N TYR A 12 -6.03 6.44 -31.07
CA TYR A 12 -5.15 6.33 -29.89
C TYR A 12 -3.92 5.54 -30.30
N SER A 13 -2.73 6.11 -30.09
CA SER A 13 -1.45 5.41 -30.27
C SER A 13 -0.91 5.08 -28.88
N ALA A 14 -0.60 3.81 -28.64
CA ALA A 14 0.08 3.40 -27.43
C ALA A 14 1.44 4.12 -27.34
N PRO A 15 1.88 4.50 -26.12
CA PRO A 15 3.22 5.07 -25.93
C PRO A 15 4.28 4.01 -26.13
N ASP A 16 5.38 4.36 -26.81
CA ASP A 16 6.57 3.51 -26.93
C ASP A 16 7.47 3.61 -25.71
N ARG A 17 7.57 4.82 -25.11
CA ARG A 17 8.47 5.12 -23.98
C ARG A 17 7.72 5.80 -22.85
N VAL A 18 7.79 5.21 -21.64
CA VAL A 18 7.11 5.71 -20.44
C VAL A 18 8.08 5.96 -19.31
N ALA A 19 8.01 7.16 -18.71
CA ALA A 19 8.68 7.45 -17.45
C ALA A 19 7.83 6.99 -16.26
N VAL A 20 8.40 6.26 -15.32
CA VAL A 20 7.77 5.90 -14.05
C VAL A 20 8.49 6.61 -12.92
N VAL A 21 7.80 7.54 -12.25
CA VAL A 21 8.36 8.32 -11.16
C VAL A 21 8.01 7.67 -9.83
N GLY A 22 9.02 7.01 -9.23
CA GLY A 22 8.90 6.25 -8.00
C GLY A 22 9.22 4.77 -8.17
N ALA A 23 10.24 4.28 -7.45
CA ALA A 23 10.72 2.90 -7.44
C ALA A 23 10.20 2.09 -6.23
N GLY A 24 8.97 2.36 -5.77
CA GLY A 24 8.25 1.53 -4.82
C GLY A 24 7.50 0.39 -5.52
N MET A 25 6.80 -0.47 -4.74
CA MET A 25 6.02 -1.60 -5.26
C MET A 25 5.10 -1.21 -6.43
N VAL A 26 4.34 -0.13 -6.30
CA VAL A 26 3.36 0.30 -7.31
C VAL A 26 4.05 0.73 -8.60
N GLY A 27 5.12 1.53 -8.50
CA GLY A 27 5.85 2.02 -9.68
C GLY A 27 6.56 0.90 -10.43
N LEU A 28 7.27 0.03 -9.70
CA LEU A 28 7.99 -1.10 -10.29
C LEU A 28 7.05 -2.13 -10.90
N ALA A 29 5.93 -2.46 -10.24
CA ALA A 29 4.91 -3.32 -10.83
C ALA A 29 4.31 -2.71 -12.11
N THR A 30 4.03 -1.40 -12.10
CA THR A 30 3.56 -0.70 -13.31
C THR A 30 4.59 -0.79 -14.45
N ALA A 31 5.87 -0.56 -14.15
CA ALA A 31 6.96 -0.68 -15.12
C ALA A 31 7.05 -2.09 -15.70
N TRP A 32 7.01 -3.11 -14.84
CA TRP A 32 7.05 -4.52 -15.27
C TRP A 32 5.87 -4.87 -16.21
N PHE A 33 4.63 -4.48 -15.84
CA PHE A 33 3.47 -4.75 -16.67
C PHE A 33 3.41 -3.92 -17.97
N LEU A 34 4.06 -2.75 -18.02
CA LEU A 34 4.27 -2.01 -19.27
C LEU A 34 5.25 -2.74 -20.19
N GLN A 35 6.34 -3.31 -19.66
CA GLN A 35 7.28 -4.11 -20.43
C GLN A 35 6.64 -5.37 -21.02
N GLU A 36 5.73 -6.04 -20.29
CA GLU A 36 4.94 -7.16 -20.81
C GLU A 36 4.11 -6.77 -22.06
N ARG A 37 3.85 -5.48 -22.25
CA ARG A 37 3.12 -4.92 -23.40
C ARG A 37 4.02 -4.27 -24.43
N GLY A 38 5.34 -4.49 -24.33
CA GLY A 38 6.32 -3.99 -25.28
C GLY A 38 6.71 -2.52 -25.10
N VAL A 39 6.37 -1.88 -23.99
CA VAL A 39 6.69 -0.48 -23.70
C VAL A 39 8.07 -0.37 -23.06
N GLU A 40 8.92 0.52 -23.58
CA GLU A 40 10.19 0.87 -22.93
C GLU A 40 9.94 1.71 -21.68
N VAL A 41 10.57 1.35 -20.56
CA VAL A 41 10.37 2.04 -19.29
C VAL A 41 11.68 2.64 -18.74
N THR A 42 11.56 3.84 -18.22
CA THR A 42 12.60 4.48 -17.40
C THR A 42 12.02 4.83 -16.05
N ILE A 43 12.57 4.22 -15.00
CA ILE A 43 12.16 4.46 -13.61
C ILE A 43 13.10 5.50 -13.00
N VAL A 44 12.52 6.49 -12.33
CA VAL A 44 13.27 7.56 -11.68
C VAL A 44 12.84 7.68 -10.23
N ASP A 45 13.78 7.55 -9.29
CA ASP A 45 13.50 7.71 -7.86
C ASP A 45 14.63 8.48 -7.16
N ARG A 46 14.28 9.46 -6.34
CA ARG A 46 15.24 10.34 -5.64
C ARG A 46 16.06 9.64 -4.57
N ALA A 47 15.55 8.54 -4.00
CA ALA A 47 16.17 7.88 -2.85
C ALA A 47 16.63 6.45 -3.16
N GLY A 48 15.91 5.72 -4.01
CA GLY A 48 16.23 4.35 -4.39
C GLY A 48 15.04 3.40 -4.33
N VAL A 49 15.30 2.15 -4.66
CA VAL A 49 14.31 1.08 -4.66
C VAL A 49 13.73 0.89 -3.27
N ALA A 50 12.40 0.81 -3.18
CA ALA A 50 11.63 0.59 -1.97
C ALA A 50 11.81 1.64 -0.85
N ALA A 51 12.53 2.73 -1.07
CA ALA A 51 12.93 3.70 -0.04
C ALA A 51 11.77 4.47 0.62
N GLY A 52 10.57 4.43 0.04
CA GLY A 52 9.37 5.10 0.58
C GLY A 52 8.69 4.29 1.68
N SER A 53 7.52 3.72 1.35
CA SER A 53 6.69 2.93 2.28
C SER A 53 6.71 1.42 2.00
N SER A 54 7.60 0.95 1.14
CA SER A 54 7.67 -0.46 0.73
C SER A 54 8.59 -1.30 1.58
N TRP A 55 9.85 -0.90 1.78
CA TRP A 55 10.90 -1.74 2.36
C TRP A 55 10.54 -2.34 3.73
N GLY A 56 10.14 -1.53 4.68
CA GLY A 56 9.80 -1.94 6.05
C GLY A 56 8.31 -2.23 6.27
N ASN A 57 7.54 -2.44 5.21
CA ASN A 57 6.14 -2.86 5.32
C ASN A 57 6.04 -4.24 6.00
N ALA A 58 4.89 -4.54 6.61
CA ALA A 58 4.62 -5.86 7.19
C ALA A 58 4.64 -7.01 6.18
N GLY A 59 4.47 -6.70 4.88
CA GLY A 59 4.54 -7.69 3.81
C GLY A 59 3.32 -8.58 3.68
N TRP A 60 2.20 -8.21 4.26
CA TRP A 60 0.96 -8.96 4.15
C TRP A 60 0.31 -8.78 2.78
N LEU A 61 -0.11 -9.89 2.21
CA LEU A 61 -0.90 -9.97 1.00
C LEU A 61 -2.28 -10.52 1.38
N THR A 62 -3.11 -9.62 1.89
CA THR A 62 -4.37 -9.96 2.56
C THR A 62 -5.56 -9.27 1.90
N PRO A 63 -5.88 -9.61 0.63
CA PRO A 63 -7.02 -9.01 -0.07
C PRO A 63 -8.33 -9.22 0.69
N GLY A 64 -8.47 -10.31 1.44
CA GLY A 64 -9.65 -10.59 2.23
C GLY A 64 -9.98 -9.53 3.29
N ILE A 65 -8.95 -8.90 3.88
CA ILE A 65 -9.11 -7.82 4.88
C ILE A 65 -8.58 -6.47 4.38
N THR A 66 -8.44 -6.31 3.07
CA THR A 66 -8.06 -5.04 2.46
C THR A 66 -9.29 -4.11 2.40
N THR A 67 -9.40 -3.24 3.38
CA THR A 67 -10.56 -2.38 3.64
C THR A 67 -10.22 -0.88 3.56
N PRO A 68 -11.21 -0.01 3.33
CA PRO A 68 -11.00 1.44 3.40
C PRO A 68 -10.64 1.88 4.82
N LEU A 69 -9.58 2.69 4.96
CA LEU A 69 -9.13 3.20 6.25
C LEU A 69 -10.15 4.08 6.99
N PRO A 70 -10.94 4.97 6.32
CA PRO A 70 -11.99 5.74 6.99
C PRO A 70 -13.17 4.86 7.41
N GLU A 71 -13.16 4.39 8.65
CA GLU A 71 -14.23 3.62 9.27
C GLU A 71 -14.73 4.29 10.56
N PRO A 72 -15.98 4.04 11.01
CA PRO A 72 -16.51 4.64 12.24
C PRO A 72 -15.69 4.34 13.49
N ALA A 73 -15.08 3.16 13.58
CA ALA A 73 -14.23 2.76 14.70
C ALA A 73 -12.96 3.62 14.79
N VAL A 74 -12.38 4.03 13.66
CA VAL A 74 -11.18 4.89 13.63
C VAL A 74 -11.46 6.28 14.20
N LEU A 75 -12.67 6.83 14.02
CA LEU A 75 -13.07 8.10 14.63
C LEU A 75 -13.09 8.02 16.17
N LYS A 76 -13.64 6.94 16.73
CA LYS A 76 -13.64 6.73 18.19
C LYS A 76 -12.21 6.60 18.74
N TYR A 77 -11.33 5.94 17.98
CA TYR A 77 -9.90 5.86 18.28
C TYR A 77 -9.21 7.22 18.17
N GLY A 78 -9.54 8.01 17.13
CA GLY A 78 -8.92 9.29 16.84
C GLY A 78 -9.06 10.32 17.96
N VAL A 79 -10.22 10.42 18.60
CA VAL A 79 -10.43 11.34 19.73
C VAL A 79 -9.53 11.01 20.92
N ARG A 80 -9.36 9.71 21.24
CA ARG A 80 -8.43 9.27 22.29
C ARG A 80 -6.97 9.38 21.86
N ALA A 81 -6.68 9.18 20.59
CA ALA A 81 -5.33 9.22 20.03
C ALA A 81 -4.71 10.61 20.06
N VAL A 82 -5.50 11.67 19.90
CA VAL A 82 -5.03 13.07 20.03
C VAL A 82 -4.52 13.35 21.43
N LEU A 83 -5.05 12.65 22.43
CA LEU A 83 -4.73 12.86 23.84
C LEU A 83 -3.55 12.00 24.35
N SER A 84 -3.10 10.98 23.60
CA SER A 84 -2.02 10.07 24.04
C SER A 84 -0.99 9.80 22.95
N PRO A 85 0.25 10.28 23.10
CA PRO A 85 1.35 9.96 22.18
C PRO A 85 1.72 8.46 22.10
N SER A 86 1.34 7.63 23.06
CA SER A 86 1.56 6.18 23.04
C SER A 86 0.46 5.40 22.33
N SER A 87 -0.61 6.06 21.90
CA SER A 87 -1.70 5.42 21.17
C SER A 87 -1.22 4.81 19.84
N PRO A 88 -1.74 3.63 19.44
CA PRO A 88 -1.46 3.02 18.14
C PRO A 88 -1.80 3.92 16.95
N VAL A 89 -2.83 4.77 17.08
CA VAL A 89 -3.16 5.82 16.12
C VAL A 89 -2.94 7.17 16.78
N TYR A 90 -2.06 7.99 16.22
CA TYR A 90 -1.73 9.30 16.76
C TYR A 90 -1.90 10.41 15.72
N VAL A 91 -2.61 11.43 16.12
CA VAL A 91 -2.85 12.63 15.32
C VAL A 91 -2.27 13.82 16.07
N PRO A 92 -1.02 14.21 15.83
CA PRO A 92 -0.42 15.36 16.51
C PRO A 92 -1.16 16.63 16.12
N PRO A 93 -1.28 17.60 17.02
CA PRO A 93 -1.84 18.92 16.70
C PRO A 93 -1.10 19.54 15.51
N SER A 94 -1.85 20.02 14.53
CA SER A 94 -1.29 20.65 13.33
C SER A 94 -2.21 21.76 12.83
N ALA A 95 -1.63 22.92 12.56
CA ALA A 95 -2.32 24.05 11.94
C ALA A 95 -2.21 24.07 10.40
N SER A 96 -1.63 23.02 9.80
CA SER A 96 -1.49 22.92 8.34
C SER A 96 -2.87 22.88 7.65
N PRO A 97 -3.17 23.80 6.72
CA PRO A 97 -4.45 23.79 6.00
C PRO A 97 -4.71 22.49 5.21
N SER A 98 -3.66 21.86 4.67
CA SER A 98 -3.78 20.57 3.97
C SER A 98 -4.14 19.46 4.93
N PHE A 99 -3.54 19.45 6.13
CA PHE A 99 -3.84 18.47 7.16
C PHE A 99 -5.28 18.63 7.70
N LEU A 100 -5.71 19.86 7.97
CA LEU A 100 -7.09 20.14 8.42
C LEU A 100 -8.10 19.70 7.36
N ARG A 101 -7.81 19.94 6.08
CA ARG A 101 -8.64 19.47 4.96
C ARG A 101 -8.68 17.95 4.88
N PHE A 102 -7.55 17.28 5.12
CA PHE A 102 -7.49 15.82 5.20
C PHE A 102 -8.38 15.30 6.33
N VAL A 103 -8.22 15.83 7.55
CA VAL A 103 -9.01 15.40 8.72
C VAL A 103 -10.51 15.61 8.48
N ALA A 104 -10.92 16.76 7.97
CA ALA A 104 -12.32 17.05 7.65
C ALA A 104 -12.88 16.07 6.60
N GLY A 105 -12.13 15.80 5.52
CA GLY A 105 -12.51 14.83 4.50
C GLY A 105 -12.56 13.41 5.04
N PHE A 106 -11.56 13.00 5.81
CA PHE A 106 -11.49 11.69 6.44
C PHE A 106 -12.68 11.45 7.37
N THR A 107 -12.98 12.41 8.25
CA THR A 107 -14.15 12.37 9.16
C THR A 107 -15.45 12.23 8.38
N ARG A 108 -15.62 13.00 7.29
CA ARG A 108 -16.81 12.92 6.43
C ARG A 108 -17.00 11.53 5.81
N HIS A 109 -15.91 10.84 5.49
CA HIS A 109 -15.97 9.49 4.89
C HIS A 109 -16.01 8.36 5.93
N SER A 110 -15.78 8.64 7.22
CA SER A 110 -15.77 7.64 8.29
C SER A 110 -17.19 7.27 8.78
N THR A 111 -18.12 7.06 7.87
CA THR A 111 -19.48 6.57 8.16
C THR A 111 -19.67 5.17 7.59
N ALA A 112 -20.52 4.34 8.21
CA ALA A 112 -20.81 2.99 7.74
C ALA A 112 -21.29 2.96 6.26
N ALA A 113 -22.06 3.96 5.84
CA ALA A 113 -22.56 4.05 4.46
C ALA A 113 -21.42 4.37 3.46
N HIS A 114 -20.48 5.26 3.81
CA HIS A 114 -19.31 5.54 2.97
C HIS A 114 -18.37 4.35 2.95
N TRP A 115 -18.12 3.73 4.10
CA TRP A 115 -17.27 2.56 4.19
C TRP A 115 -17.76 1.43 3.29
N ARG A 116 -19.05 1.05 3.37
CA ARG A 116 -19.64 0.00 2.51
C ARG A 116 -19.51 0.33 1.01
N ARG A 117 -19.75 1.59 0.62
CA ARG A 117 -19.59 2.01 -0.78
C ARG A 117 -18.12 1.93 -1.24
N SER A 118 -17.19 2.37 -0.41
CA SER A 118 -15.77 2.30 -0.72
C SER A 118 -15.26 0.86 -0.74
N MET A 119 -15.74 0.00 0.17
CA MET A 119 -15.41 -1.43 0.17
C MET A 119 -15.89 -2.10 -1.13
N GLY A 120 -17.14 -1.88 -1.55
CA GLY A 120 -17.64 -2.42 -2.81
C GLY A 120 -16.84 -2.00 -4.04
N LYS A 121 -16.19 -0.82 -4.00
CA LYS A 121 -15.28 -0.36 -5.05
C LYS A 121 -13.91 -1.06 -5.00
N LEU A 122 -13.45 -1.47 -3.82
CA LEU A 122 -12.18 -2.19 -3.66
C LEU A 122 -12.29 -3.67 -4.03
N VAL A 123 -13.45 -4.29 -3.88
CA VAL A 123 -13.64 -5.73 -4.13
C VAL A 123 -13.10 -6.19 -5.49
N PRO A 124 -13.38 -5.53 -6.63
CA PRO A 124 -12.87 -5.98 -7.92
C PRO A 124 -11.34 -6.03 -7.99
N ILE A 125 -10.64 -5.01 -7.51
CA ILE A 125 -9.17 -4.99 -7.52
C ILE A 125 -8.57 -5.93 -6.46
N ASN A 126 -9.24 -6.12 -5.31
CA ASN A 126 -8.81 -7.07 -4.28
C ASN A 126 -8.77 -8.51 -4.83
N ARG A 127 -9.77 -8.89 -5.65
CA ARG A 127 -9.84 -10.22 -6.28
C ARG A 127 -8.67 -10.50 -7.20
N LEU A 128 -8.09 -9.48 -7.83
CA LEU A 128 -6.94 -9.61 -8.72
C LEU A 128 -5.59 -9.64 -7.98
N ALA A 129 -5.57 -9.29 -6.69
CA ALA A 129 -4.33 -9.04 -5.98
C ALA A 129 -3.35 -10.22 -6.01
N LEU A 130 -3.78 -11.42 -5.58
CA LEU A 130 -2.89 -12.58 -5.48
C LEU A 130 -2.50 -13.14 -6.86
N GLU A 131 -3.42 -13.21 -7.81
CA GLU A 131 -3.16 -13.62 -9.18
C GLU A 131 -2.06 -12.78 -9.84
N THR A 132 -2.04 -11.47 -9.58
CA THR A 132 -1.02 -10.60 -10.17
C THR A 132 0.37 -10.83 -9.61
N PHE A 133 0.52 -11.35 -8.38
CA PHE A 133 1.80 -11.84 -7.88
C PHE A 133 2.23 -13.15 -8.57
N ASP A 134 1.29 -14.01 -8.91
CA ASP A 134 1.59 -15.23 -9.66
C ASP A 134 2.09 -14.87 -11.08
N LEU A 135 1.49 -13.88 -11.74
CA LEU A 135 2.00 -13.38 -13.04
C LEU A 135 3.43 -12.81 -12.93
N LEU A 136 3.76 -12.08 -11.87
CA LEU A 136 5.12 -11.58 -11.65
C LEU A 136 6.13 -12.72 -11.44
N LYS A 137 5.74 -13.76 -10.68
CA LYS A 137 6.54 -14.97 -10.47
C LYS A 137 6.78 -15.72 -11.79
N ASP A 138 5.73 -15.98 -12.54
CA ASP A 138 5.80 -16.71 -13.81
C ASP A 138 6.60 -15.93 -14.86
N GLY A 139 6.59 -14.61 -14.75
CA GLY A 139 7.37 -13.71 -15.59
C GLY A 139 8.77 -13.41 -15.08
N GLY A 140 9.33 -14.17 -14.13
CA GLY A 140 10.77 -14.15 -13.81
C GLY A 140 11.15 -13.46 -12.51
N VAL A 141 10.23 -12.87 -11.74
CA VAL A 141 10.57 -12.30 -10.43
C VAL A 141 10.99 -13.42 -9.47
N ARG A 142 12.26 -13.42 -9.05
CA ARG A 142 12.90 -14.56 -8.37
C ARG A 142 12.48 -14.74 -6.91
N VAL A 143 12.06 -13.66 -6.23
CA VAL A 143 11.54 -13.74 -4.85
C VAL A 143 10.04 -13.95 -4.91
N HIS A 144 9.54 -14.96 -4.19
CA HIS A 144 8.16 -15.37 -4.27
C HIS A 144 7.35 -14.97 -3.03
N THR A 145 6.04 -14.97 -3.18
CA THR A 145 5.12 -14.89 -2.06
C THR A 145 5.04 -16.25 -1.34
N VAL A 146 4.72 -16.22 -0.06
CA VAL A 146 4.53 -17.42 0.76
C VAL A 146 3.06 -17.52 1.15
N GLU A 147 2.48 -18.69 1.01
CA GLU A 147 1.14 -18.96 1.51
C GLU A 147 1.14 -18.96 3.04
N ALA A 148 0.22 -18.22 3.63
CA ALA A 148 0.11 -18.13 5.07
C ALA A 148 -0.71 -19.32 5.59
N SER A 149 -0.04 -20.41 5.96
CA SER A 149 -0.68 -21.59 6.54
C SER A 149 -1.35 -21.29 7.89
N SER A 150 -0.84 -20.29 8.61
CA SER A 150 -1.27 -19.89 9.95
C SER A 150 -1.39 -18.37 10.11
N PHE A 151 -2.12 -17.67 9.24
CA PHE A 151 -2.41 -16.26 9.48
C PHE A 151 -3.39 -16.12 10.65
N LEU A 152 -2.89 -15.77 11.83
CA LEU A 152 -3.67 -15.70 13.07
C LEU A 152 -3.90 -14.26 13.53
N ALA A 153 -5.15 -13.85 13.67
CA ALA A 153 -5.55 -12.67 14.44
C ALA A 153 -5.81 -13.09 15.88
N ALA A 154 -4.93 -12.69 16.80
CA ALA A 154 -4.93 -13.14 18.20
C ALA A 154 -5.43 -12.06 19.15
N TYR A 155 -6.18 -12.48 20.18
CA TYR A 155 -6.88 -11.64 21.16
C TYR A 155 -6.75 -12.20 22.57
N ARG A 156 -6.86 -11.35 23.58
CA ARG A 156 -6.95 -11.80 24.99
C ARG A 156 -8.23 -12.57 25.26
N THR A 157 -9.35 -12.08 24.70
CA THR A 157 -10.69 -12.62 25.00
C THR A 157 -11.52 -12.81 23.75
N ALA A 158 -12.54 -13.66 23.84
CA ALA A 158 -13.53 -13.84 22.79
C ALA A 158 -14.33 -12.55 22.51
N ASP A 159 -14.51 -11.69 23.50
CA ASP A 159 -15.19 -10.41 23.35
C ASP A 159 -14.39 -9.44 22.47
N GLU A 160 -13.08 -9.34 22.66
CA GLU A 160 -12.20 -8.54 21.79
C GLU A 160 -12.23 -9.03 20.35
N ARG A 161 -12.27 -10.37 20.15
CA ARG A 161 -12.35 -11.01 18.83
C ARG A 161 -13.61 -10.63 18.05
N ARG A 162 -14.72 -10.33 18.73
CA ARG A 162 -16.01 -9.99 18.10
C ARG A 162 -15.89 -8.84 17.11
N THR A 163 -15.03 -7.86 17.38
CA THR A 163 -14.83 -6.70 16.48
C THR A 163 -14.40 -7.13 15.07
N LEU A 164 -13.49 -8.10 14.94
CA LEU A 164 -13.06 -8.57 13.63
C LEU A 164 -14.12 -9.48 12.97
N LEU A 165 -14.88 -10.25 13.74
CA LEU A 165 -16.01 -11.03 13.19
C LEU A 165 -17.07 -10.10 12.57
N GLU A 166 -17.43 -9.02 13.26
CA GLU A 166 -18.35 -7.99 12.74
C GLU A 166 -17.78 -7.31 11.48
N GLU A 167 -16.47 -7.04 11.45
CA GLU A 167 -15.80 -6.50 10.26
C GLU A 167 -15.87 -7.49 9.09
N ILE A 168 -15.60 -8.78 9.32
CA ILE A 168 -15.70 -9.83 8.29
C ILE A 168 -17.13 -9.93 7.74
N GLU A 169 -18.15 -9.85 8.59
CA GLU A 169 -19.54 -9.82 8.14
C GLU A 169 -19.82 -8.62 7.21
N HIS A 170 -19.30 -7.45 7.54
CA HIS A 170 -19.40 -6.27 6.69
C HIS A 170 -18.62 -6.42 5.37
N ILE A 171 -17.47 -7.08 5.39
CA ILE A 171 -16.66 -7.40 4.20
C ILE A 171 -17.44 -8.35 3.28
N HIS A 172 -18.01 -9.43 3.83
CA HIS A 172 -18.86 -10.37 3.09
C HIS A 172 -20.09 -9.66 2.49
N ALA A 173 -20.77 -8.81 3.26
CA ALA A 173 -21.91 -8.03 2.78
C ALA A 173 -21.56 -7.07 1.65
N ALA A 174 -20.29 -6.67 1.51
CA ALA A 174 -19.79 -5.86 0.41
C ALA A 174 -19.35 -6.70 -0.81
N GLY A 175 -19.42 -8.02 -0.74
CA GLY A 175 -19.13 -8.95 -1.82
C GLY A 175 -17.68 -9.45 -1.88
N GLN A 176 -16.89 -9.26 -0.83
CA GLN A 176 -15.54 -9.83 -0.70
C GLN A 176 -15.61 -11.11 0.12
N ASP A 177 -15.16 -12.22 -0.48
CA ASP A 177 -15.07 -13.49 0.23
C ASP A 177 -13.78 -13.54 1.05
N ILE A 178 -13.88 -14.09 2.26
CA ILE A 178 -12.77 -14.44 3.12
C ILE A 178 -13.13 -15.67 3.94
N GLU A 179 -12.33 -16.71 3.82
CA GLU A 179 -12.48 -17.93 4.63
C GLU A 179 -11.73 -17.75 5.95
N PHE A 180 -12.35 -18.19 7.04
CA PHE A 180 -11.74 -18.10 8.37
C PHE A 180 -12.22 -19.20 9.31
N ASP A 181 -11.40 -19.50 10.33
CA ASP A 181 -11.75 -20.36 11.45
C ASP A 181 -11.77 -19.54 12.73
N VAL A 182 -12.72 -19.83 13.61
CA VAL A 182 -12.79 -19.28 14.95
C VAL A 182 -12.12 -20.23 15.93
N LEU A 183 -11.09 -19.78 16.64
CA LEU A 183 -10.24 -20.62 17.49
C LEU A 183 -10.28 -20.17 18.95
N THR A 184 -10.13 -21.12 19.85
CA THR A 184 -9.76 -20.88 21.25
C THR A 184 -8.29 -20.49 21.35
N GLY A 185 -7.85 -20.01 22.52
CA GLY A 185 -6.44 -19.71 22.75
C GLY A 185 -5.54 -20.96 22.66
N ASP A 186 -6.03 -22.11 23.18
CA ASP A 186 -5.30 -23.38 23.13
C ASP A 186 -5.10 -23.88 21.69
N GLU A 187 -6.15 -23.84 20.88
CA GLU A 187 -6.07 -24.19 19.47
C GLU A 187 -5.14 -23.25 18.70
N ALA A 188 -5.17 -21.95 19.00
CA ALA A 188 -4.26 -21.00 18.37
C ALA A 188 -2.80 -21.25 18.75
N ARG A 189 -2.51 -21.55 20.02
CA ARG A 189 -1.15 -21.88 20.49
C ARG A 189 -0.66 -23.23 19.96
N ALA A 190 -1.56 -24.19 19.74
CA ALA A 190 -1.20 -25.47 19.10
C ALA A 190 -0.77 -25.26 17.63
N ILE A 191 -1.36 -24.28 16.93
CA ILE A 191 -0.98 -23.90 15.58
C ILE A 191 0.31 -23.07 15.59
N GLU A 192 0.37 -22.06 16.50
CA GLU A 192 1.47 -21.11 16.57
C GLU A 192 2.03 -20.98 18.01
N PRO A 193 3.08 -21.76 18.32
CA PRO A 193 3.69 -21.78 19.65
C PRO A 193 4.35 -20.46 20.10
N LEU A 194 4.57 -19.51 19.17
CA LEU A 194 5.03 -18.17 19.50
C LEU A 194 4.01 -17.41 20.37
N LEU A 195 2.73 -17.79 20.32
CA LEU A 195 1.68 -17.15 21.11
C LEU A 195 1.79 -17.51 22.60
N SER A 196 1.65 -16.51 23.46
CA SER A 196 1.66 -16.68 24.92
C SER A 196 0.30 -17.12 25.45
N ASP A 197 0.24 -17.46 26.78
CA ASP A 197 -1.00 -17.79 27.47
C ASP A 197 -1.98 -16.61 27.61
N GLU A 198 -1.51 -15.39 27.36
CA GLU A 198 -2.36 -14.20 27.29
C GLU A 198 -3.34 -14.22 26.11
N VAL A 199 -3.10 -15.09 25.11
CA VAL A 199 -4.00 -15.28 23.97
C VAL A 199 -5.10 -16.26 24.36
N GLY A 200 -6.31 -15.75 24.60
CA GLY A 200 -7.49 -16.55 24.94
C GLY A 200 -8.41 -16.84 23.75
N ALA A 201 -8.25 -16.16 22.63
CA ALA A 201 -9.08 -16.35 21.44
C ALA A 201 -8.32 -15.93 20.17
N ALA A 202 -8.66 -16.54 19.04
CA ALA A 202 -8.09 -16.14 17.75
C ALA A 202 -9.08 -16.34 16.59
N ILE A 203 -8.73 -15.75 15.44
CA ILE A 203 -9.30 -16.03 14.12
C ILE A 203 -8.14 -16.42 13.21
N ARG A 204 -8.26 -17.55 12.54
CA ARG A 204 -7.35 -17.95 11.46
C ARG A 204 -7.94 -17.50 10.13
N LEU A 205 -7.25 -16.62 9.43
CA LEU A 205 -7.62 -16.18 8.08
C LEU A 205 -6.98 -17.12 7.06
N ARG A 206 -7.79 -17.66 6.14
CA ARG A 206 -7.34 -18.59 5.10
C ARG A 206 -7.12 -17.88 3.77
N GLY A 207 -6.34 -18.50 2.87
CA GLY A 207 -6.12 -18.01 1.52
C GLY A 207 -5.35 -16.70 1.43
N GLN A 208 -4.67 -16.30 2.51
CA GLN A 208 -3.82 -15.11 2.52
C GLN A 208 -2.36 -15.51 2.25
N ARG A 209 -1.56 -14.55 1.80
CA ARG A 209 -0.11 -14.73 1.57
C ARG A 209 0.68 -13.64 2.29
N PHE A 210 1.97 -13.80 2.33
CA PHE A 210 2.90 -12.77 2.77
C PHE A 210 4.19 -12.81 1.96
N LEU A 211 5.01 -11.79 2.08
CA LEU A 211 6.32 -11.71 1.46
C LEU A 211 7.28 -10.86 2.32
N ASN A 212 8.56 -10.98 2.07
CA ASN A 212 9.55 -10.05 2.57
C ASN A 212 9.67 -8.83 1.62
N PRO A 213 9.12 -7.66 1.96
CA PRO A 213 9.15 -6.51 1.05
C PRO A 213 10.57 -6.01 0.76
N GLY A 214 11.47 -6.14 1.74
CA GLY A 214 12.88 -5.77 1.60
C GLY A 214 13.65 -6.63 0.62
N ALA A 215 13.20 -7.86 0.36
CA ALA A 215 13.75 -8.74 -0.66
C ALA A 215 12.94 -8.69 -1.97
N TYR A 216 11.61 -8.65 -1.87
CA TYR A 216 10.73 -8.73 -3.04
C TYR A 216 10.81 -7.51 -3.96
N VAL A 217 10.77 -6.30 -3.39
CA VAL A 217 10.73 -5.07 -4.21
C VAL A 217 12.05 -4.84 -4.95
N PRO A 218 13.24 -5.07 -4.35
CA PRO A 218 14.50 -5.11 -5.11
C PRO A 218 14.52 -6.18 -6.19
N ALA A 219 14.05 -7.41 -5.94
CA ALA A 219 14.00 -8.46 -6.96
C ALA A 219 13.08 -8.10 -8.14
N LEU A 220 11.98 -7.39 -7.88
CA LEU A 220 11.13 -6.85 -8.93
C LEU A 220 11.86 -5.76 -9.73
N ALA A 221 12.64 -4.90 -9.09
CA ALA A 221 13.45 -3.91 -9.78
C ALA A 221 14.54 -4.56 -10.65
N ASP A 222 15.23 -5.58 -10.13
CA ASP A 222 16.24 -6.35 -10.88
C ASP A 222 15.62 -6.99 -12.14
N GLU A 223 14.41 -7.55 -12.04
CA GLU A 223 13.71 -8.12 -13.19
C GLU A 223 13.33 -7.05 -14.22
N VAL A 224 12.84 -5.88 -13.78
CA VAL A 224 12.56 -4.75 -14.69
C VAL A 224 13.83 -4.32 -15.43
N ILE A 225 14.98 -4.27 -14.75
CA ILE A 225 16.27 -3.94 -15.37
C ILE A 225 16.72 -5.04 -16.34
N ALA A 226 16.60 -6.32 -15.94
CA ALA A 226 16.98 -7.46 -16.78
C ALA A 226 16.20 -7.48 -18.11
N ARG A 227 14.96 -6.98 -18.10
CA ARG A 227 14.11 -6.78 -19.28
C ARG A 227 14.40 -5.50 -20.08
N GLY A 228 15.51 -4.81 -19.81
CA GLY A 228 15.93 -3.61 -20.53
C GLY A 228 15.39 -2.30 -19.97
N GLY A 229 14.66 -2.32 -18.84
CA GLY A 229 14.25 -1.09 -18.15
C GLY A 229 15.43 -0.31 -17.59
N LYS A 230 15.35 1.00 -17.61
CA LYS A 230 16.35 1.89 -17.02
C LYS A 230 15.90 2.32 -15.63
N LEU A 231 16.81 2.26 -14.66
CA LEU A 231 16.56 2.74 -13.30
C LEU A 231 17.61 3.78 -12.94
N THR A 232 17.16 5.00 -12.63
CA THR A 232 18.01 6.10 -12.17
C THR A 232 17.58 6.50 -10.76
N THR A 233 18.52 6.46 -9.82
CA THR A 233 18.28 6.74 -8.40
C THR A 233 19.32 7.70 -7.81
N GLY A 234 19.00 8.27 -6.65
CA GLY A 234 19.90 9.16 -5.91
C GLY A 234 19.58 10.65 -6.08
N PRO A 235 20.41 11.54 -5.53
CA PRO A 235 20.10 12.98 -5.43
C PRO A 235 19.86 13.68 -6.78
N GLY A 236 20.54 13.26 -7.85
CA GLY A 236 20.35 13.79 -9.21
C GLY A 236 19.03 13.37 -9.86
N SER A 237 18.36 12.38 -9.32
CA SER A 237 17.15 11.76 -9.89
C SER A 237 15.86 12.27 -9.25
N GLU A 238 15.90 13.28 -8.36
CA GLU A 238 14.67 13.91 -7.89
C GLU A 238 13.96 14.59 -9.06
N VAL A 239 12.73 14.15 -9.33
CA VAL A 239 11.88 14.81 -10.33
C VAL A 239 11.35 16.11 -9.75
N LEU A 240 11.80 17.20 -10.34
CA LEU A 240 11.48 18.57 -9.93
C LEU A 240 10.23 19.08 -10.63
N ASP A 241 10.07 18.72 -11.91
CA ASP A 241 8.93 19.13 -12.72
C ASP A 241 8.57 18.09 -13.78
N ILE A 242 7.30 18.11 -14.20
CA ILE A 242 6.78 17.31 -15.31
C ILE A 242 5.87 18.22 -16.13
N ALA A 243 6.05 18.24 -17.45
CA ALA A 243 5.24 19.04 -18.35
C ALA A 243 4.72 18.20 -19.52
N ASP A 244 3.41 18.23 -19.73
CA ASP A 244 2.81 17.74 -20.98
C ASP A 244 3.06 18.79 -22.07
N THR A 245 3.77 18.38 -23.12
CA THR A 245 4.16 19.25 -24.25
C THR A 245 3.15 19.19 -25.38
N GLY A 246 2.07 18.42 -25.26
CA GLY A 246 1.09 18.14 -26.31
C GLY A 246 1.56 17.05 -27.30
N ARG A 247 2.86 16.79 -27.41
CA ARG A 247 3.46 15.71 -28.23
C ARG A 247 4.01 14.58 -27.39
N GLY A 248 4.42 14.87 -26.15
CA GLY A 248 4.99 13.94 -25.16
C GLY A 248 4.98 14.57 -23.79
N VAL A 249 5.77 13.99 -22.89
CA VAL A 249 5.97 14.44 -21.51
C VAL A 249 7.44 14.72 -21.27
N ARG A 250 7.73 15.92 -20.82
CA ARG A 250 9.06 16.32 -20.37
C ARG A 250 9.19 16.08 -18.88
N VAL A 251 10.18 15.29 -18.48
CA VAL A 251 10.54 15.03 -17.09
C VAL A 251 11.82 15.78 -16.76
N VAL A 252 11.77 16.66 -15.77
CA VAL A 252 12.88 17.49 -15.32
C VAL A 252 13.39 16.95 -13.99
N THR A 253 14.64 16.54 -13.95
CA THR A 253 15.34 16.15 -12.73
C THR A 253 16.48 17.13 -12.41
N ALA A 254 17.10 17.00 -11.25
CA ALA A 254 18.31 17.76 -10.94
C ALA A 254 19.49 17.36 -11.86
N GLY A 255 19.47 16.15 -12.43
CA GLY A 255 20.50 15.64 -13.36
C GLY A 255 20.27 15.99 -14.83
N GLY A 256 19.12 16.53 -15.21
CA GLY A 256 18.82 16.88 -16.59
C GLY A 256 17.35 16.82 -16.96
N VAL A 257 17.11 16.88 -18.26
CA VAL A 257 15.77 16.87 -18.88
C VAL A 257 15.67 15.73 -19.88
N GLU A 258 14.62 14.94 -19.78
CA GLU A 258 14.35 13.83 -20.71
C GLU A 258 12.88 13.86 -21.17
N GLU A 259 12.64 13.44 -22.42
CA GLU A 259 11.30 13.40 -23.02
C GLU A 259 10.83 11.96 -23.18
N PHE A 260 9.52 11.74 -22.93
CA PHE A 260 8.81 10.47 -23.00
C PHE A 260 7.46 10.67 -23.69
N ASP A 261 6.82 9.59 -24.11
CA ASP A 261 5.47 9.65 -24.66
C ASP A 261 4.43 9.83 -23.55
N ALA A 262 4.69 9.23 -22.38
CA ALA A 262 3.82 9.35 -21.21
C ALA A 262 4.64 9.25 -19.90
N ALA A 263 4.01 9.64 -18.79
CA ALA A 263 4.59 9.50 -17.46
C ALA A 263 3.59 8.96 -16.44
N VAL A 264 4.06 8.11 -15.52
CA VAL A 264 3.32 7.59 -14.38
C VAL A 264 3.89 8.17 -13.09
N LEU A 265 3.03 8.80 -12.29
CA LEU A 265 3.37 9.36 -10.97
C LEU A 265 3.05 8.33 -9.89
N ALA A 266 4.07 7.60 -9.42
CA ALA A 266 3.97 6.57 -8.38
C ALA A 266 4.72 6.96 -7.09
N THR A 267 4.69 8.24 -6.74
CA THR A 267 5.53 8.87 -5.69
C THR A 267 4.96 8.73 -4.26
N GLY A 268 4.05 7.78 -4.02
CA GLY A 268 3.54 7.48 -2.68
C GLY A 268 2.96 8.69 -1.96
N ALA A 269 3.43 8.98 -0.76
CA ALA A 269 2.94 10.10 0.06
C ALA A 269 3.26 11.49 -0.53
N TRP A 270 4.16 11.58 -1.51
CA TRP A 270 4.54 12.81 -2.22
C TRP A 270 3.76 13.03 -3.51
N LEU A 271 2.78 12.17 -3.84
CA LEU A 271 2.00 12.23 -5.08
C LEU A 271 1.42 13.63 -5.35
N GLY A 272 0.88 14.28 -4.32
CA GLY A 272 0.29 15.60 -4.44
C GLY A 272 1.26 16.71 -4.88
N LYS A 273 2.58 16.53 -4.68
CA LYS A 273 3.60 17.53 -5.08
C LYS A 273 3.62 17.70 -6.62
N LEU A 274 3.61 16.60 -7.35
CA LEU A 274 3.69 16.60 -8.81
C LEU A 274 2.31 16.53 -9.49
N ALA A 275 1.37 15.77 -8.92
CA ALA A 275 0.09 15.46 -9.56
C ALA A 275 -0.93 16.62 -9.53
N ARG A 276 -0.81 17.57 -8.60
CA ARG A 276 -1.80 18.66 -8.42
C ARG A 276 -2.01 19.50 -9.69
N ARG A 277 -0.95 19.80 -10.41
CA ARG A 277 -1.03 20.57 -11.66
C ARG A 277 -1.81 19.87 -12.76
N PHE A 278 -1.90 18.55 -12.70
CA PHE A 278 -2.67 17.72 -13.61
C PHE A 278 -4.09 17.43 -13.12
N GLY A 279 -4.60 18.24 -12.18
CA GLY A 279 -5.99 18.16 -11.71
C GLY A 279 -6.24 17.17 -10.60
N VAL A 280 -5.23 16.51 -10.05
CA VAL A 280 -5.36 15.63 -8.88
C VAL A 280 -5.47 16.50 -7.63
N ARG A 281 -6.72 16.69 -7.14
CA ARG A 281 -7.03 17.58 -6.01
C ARG A 281 -7.18 16.85 -4.68
N SER A 282 -7.32 15.53 -4.72
CA SER A 282 -7.41 14.69 -3.52
C SER A 282 -6.16 14.87 -2.64
N VAL A 283 -6.39 15.07 -1.35
CA VAL A 283 -5.29 15.20 -0.40
C VAL A 283 -4.74 13.80 -0.10
N VAL A 284 -3.45 13.63 -0.34
CA VAL A 284 -2.72 12.44 0.10
C VAL A 284 -1.92 12.82 1.34
N GLN A 285 -2.27 12.26 2.48
CA GLN A 285 -1.63 12.48 3.77
C GLN A 285 -0.74 11.31 4.13
N ALA A 286 0.48 11.58 4.61
CA ALA A 286 1.34 10.54 5.14
C ALA A 286 0.78 10.01 6.47
N GLY A 287 0.42 8.72 6.47
CA GLY A 287 0.13 7.93 7.66
C GLY A 287 1.36 7.08 7.99
N ARG A 288 2.19 7.53 8.92
CA ARG A 288 3.48 6.91 9.21
C ARG A 288 3.30 5.64 10.02
N GLY A 289 3.85 4.55 9.51
CA GLY A 289 3.97 3.28 10.22
C GLY A 289 5.41 3.01 10.58
N TYR A 290 5.60 2.26 11.64
CA TYR A 290 6.90 1.89 12.17
C TYR A 290 7.06 0.39 12.15
N SER A 291 8.27 -0.10 11.95
CA SER A 291 8.60 -1.52 12.09
C SER A 291 10.04 -1.72 12.52
N PHE A 292 10.32 -2.91 13.01
CA PHE A 292 11.65 -3.41 13.35
C PHE A 292 11.66 -4.92 13.24
N SER A 293 12.84 -5.53 13.19
CA SER A 293 13.04 -6.98 13.18
C SER A 293 13.65 -7.43 14.51
N VAL A 294 13.25 -8.61 14.99
CA VAL A 294 13.77 -9.20 16.23
C VAL A 294 14.10 -10.68 16.02
N PRO A 295 15.09 -11.22 16.75
CA PRO A 295 15.32 -12.65 16.82
C PRO A 295 14.17 -13.35 17.54
N VAL A 296 13.92 -14.59 17.15
CA VAL A 296 12.91 -15.46 17.77
C VAL A 296 13.51 -16.85 17.97
N ASP A 297 13.11 -17.55 19.05
CA ASP A 297 13.53 -18.92 19.31
C ASP A 297 13.06 -19.89 18.23
N ARG A 298 11.87 -19.60 17.69
CA ARG A 298 11.27 -20.33 16.55
C ARG A 298 10.59 -19.33 15.64
N VAL A 299 10.90 -19.38 14.35
CA VAL A 299 10.22 -18.61 13.31
C VAL A 299 8.80 -19.13 13.14
N PRO A 300 7.76 -18.27 13.21
CA PRO A 300 6.37 -18.69 13.00
C PRO A 300 6.11 -19.13 11.56
N ASP A 301 5.14 -20.03 11.39
CA ASP A 301 4.76 -20.55 10.07
C ASP A 301 3.92 -19.56 9.23
N GLY A 302 3.50 -18.46 9.85
CA GLY A 302 2.74 -17.41 9.18
C GLY A 302 2.60 -16.14 10.01
N PRO A 303 1.95 -15.11 9.46
CA PRO A 303 1.75 -13.86 10.15
C PRO A 303 0.88 -14.00 11.40
N VAL A 304 1.23 -13.23 12.42
CA VAL A 304 0.42 -13.01 13.62
C VAL A 304 -0.03 -11.56 13.69
N TYR A 305 -1.32 -11.33 13.74
CA TYR A 305 -1.92 -10.02 13.94
C TYR A 305 -2.44 -9.89 15.37
N LEU A 306 -2.13 -8.79 16.02
CA LEU A 306 -2.67 -8.40 17.34
C LEU A 306 -3.59 -7.18 17.12
N PRO A 307 -4.86 -7.38 16.76
CA PRO A 307 -5.72 -6.29 16.29
C PRO A 307 -5.98 -5.22 17.35
N ALA A 308 -6.19 -5.62 18.61
CA ALA A 308 -6.42 -4.70 19.72
C ALA A 308 -5.20 -3.79 19.98
N GLN A 309 -3.99 -4.28 19.73
CA GLN A 309 -2.72 -3.56 19.84
C GLN A 309 -2.32 -2.86 18.56
N ARG A 310 -2.99 -3.15 17.43
CA ARG A 310 -2.63 -2.70 16.07
C ARG A 310 -1.18 -3.07 15.70
N VAL A 311 -0.76 -4.29 16.07
CA VAL A 311 0.57 -4.82 15.78
C VAL A 311 0.48 -5.98 14.81
N ALA A 312 1.30 -5.92 13.77
CA ALA A 312 1.47 -6.93 12.75
C ALA A 312 2.84 -7.60 12.91
N CYS A 313 2.87 -8.91 13.06
CA CYS A 313 4.08 -9.71 13.13
C CYS A 313 4.18 -10.60 11.88
N THR A 314 5.33 -10.61 11.22
CA THR A 314 5.53 -11.38 9.99
C THR A 314 6.87 -12.10 10.04
N PRO A 315 6.93 -13.42 9.77
CA PRO A 315 8.19 -14.12 9.63
C PRO A 315 8.96 -13.62 8.40
N LEU A 316 10.19 -13.18 8.57
CA LEU A 316 11.06 -12.73 7.49
C LEU A 316 12.43 -13.43 7.61
N GLY A 317 12.59 -14.56 6.91
CA GLY A 317 13.79 -15.39 7.04
C GLY A 317 13.87 -16.01 8.44
N ASP A 318 14.93 -15.71 9.18
CA ASP A 318 15.23 -16.19 10.54
C ASP A 318 14.74 -15.24 11.64
N ARG A 319 14.08 -14.15 11.28
CA ARG A 319 13.64 -13.09 12.22
C ARG A 319 12.14 -12.84 12.11
N LEU A 320 11.60 -12.19 13.12
CA LEU A 320 10.22 -11.69 13.14
C LEU A 320 10.21 -10.18 12.88
N ARG A 321 9.55 -9.74 11.83
CA ARG A 321 9.22 -8.33 11.61
C ARG A 321 8.00 -7.96 12.47
N VAL A 322 8.16 -6.95 13.30
CA VAL A 322 7.09 -6.38 14.12
C VAL A 322 6.79 -4.98 13.63
N ALA A 323 5.56 -4.76 13.19
CA ALA A 323 5.13 -3.50 12.59
C ALA A 323 3.85 -2.98 13.26
N GLY A 324 3.69 -1.67 13.33
CA GLY A 324 2.49 -1.08 13.92
C GLY A 324 2.41 0.42 13.71
N MET A 325 1.53 1.02 14.45
CA MET A 325 1.28 2.46 14.49
C MET A 325 0.71 3.06 13.20
N MET A 326 -0.02 4.14 13.41
CA MET A 326 -0.45 5.08 12.39
C MET A 326 -0.31 6.49 12.95
N GLU A 327 0.65 7.24 12.43
CA GLU A 327 0.89 8.63 12.84
C GLU A 327 0.72 9.57 11.65
N PHE A 328 -0.19 10.51 11.74
CA PHE A 328 -0.41 11.49 10.67
C PHE A 328 0.52 12.69 10.83
N ARG A 329 1.67 12.63 10.18
CA ARG A 329 2.71 13.67 10.25
C ARG A 329 3.33 13.90 8.87
N SER A 330 4.25 14.88 8.73
CA SER A 330 5.03 15.07 7.50
C SER A 330 5.80 13.79 7.13
N PRO A 331 5.85 13.41 5.85
CA PRO A 331 6.60 12.24 5.41
C PRO A 331 8.12 12.37 5.64
N GLU A 332 8.66 13.59 5.76
CA GLU A 332 10.07 13.86 6.03
C GLU A 332 10.43 13.83 7.53
N SER A 333 9.48 13.66 8.43
CA SER A 333 9.76 13.61 9.87
C SER A 333 10.67 12.41 10.19
N ARG A 334 11.61 12.60 11.12
CA ARG A 334 12.51 11.53 11.56
C ARG A 334 11.74 10.42 12.27
N LEU A 335 12.35 9.23 12.35
CA LEU A 335 11.89 8.12 13.18
C LEU A 335 11.77 8.58 14.64
N ASP A 336 10.68 8.19 15.30
CA ASP A 336 10.46 8.43 16.72
C ASP A 336 10.57 7.11 17.49
N GLU A 337 11.70 6.91 18.20
CA GLU A 337 11.98 5.69 18.95
C GLU A 337 10.91 5.35 19.99
N ARG A 338 10.20 6.35 20.52
CA ARG A 338 9.08 6.13 21.46
C ARG A 338 7.97 5.30 20.81
N ARG A 339 7.79 5.44 19.48
CA ARG A 339 6.81 4.69 18.70
C ARG A 339 7.24 3.23 18.54
N VAL A 340 8.52 3.01 18.25
CA VAL A 340 9.11 1.67 18.16
C VAL A 340 8.98 0.95 19.51
N LYS A 341 9.36 1.61 20.60
CA LYS A 341 9.23 1.09 21.96
C LYS A 341 7.77 0.79 22.34
N ALA A 342 6.82 1.64 21.92
CA ALA A 342 5.40 1.40 22.22
C ALA A 342 4.86 0.17 21.48
N ILE A 343 5.29 -0.10 20.23
CA ILE A 343 4.96 -1.33 19.51
C ILE A 343 5.50 -2.56 20.24
N ALA A 344 6.79 -2.54 20.63
CA ALA A 344 7.43 -3.63 21.35
C ALA A 344 6.71 -3.91 22.69
N THR A 345 6.40 -2.86 23.46
CA THR A 345 5.67 -2.97 24.73
C THR A 345 4.28 -3.57 24.55
N ALA A 346 3.56 -3.18 23.46
CA ALA A 346 2.22 -3.68 23.18
C ALA A 346 2.22 -5.16 22.73
N ALA A 347 3.26 -5.60 22.00
CA ALA A 347 3.40 -6.97 21.52
C ALA A 347 3.88 -7.94 22.61
N LYS A 348 4.74 -7.48 23.52
CA LYS A 348 5.47 -8.30 24.51
C LYS A 348 4.60 -9.30 25.28
N PRO A 349 3.39 -8.94 25.77
CA PRO A 349 2.56 -9.89 26.51
C PRO A 349 2.07 -11.09 25.69
N PHE A 350 2.00 -10.95 24.35
CA PHE A 350 1.37 -11.93 23.47
C PHE A 350 2.36 -12.90 22.82
N LEU A 351 3.67 -12.58 22.88
CA LEU A 351 4.70 -13.32 22.14
C LEU A 351 5.67 -14.00 23.14
N ARG A 352 5.92 -15.28 22.93
CA ARG A 352 6.95 -16.06 23.62
C ARG A 352 8.17 -16.21 22.74
N GLY A 353 9.38 -16.24 23.32
CA GLY A 353 10.61 -16.49 22.58
C GLY A 353 10.94 -15.45 21.52
N ALA A 354 10.36 -14.24 21.60
CA ALA A 354 10.72 -13.08 20.77
C ALA A 354 11.47 -12.06 21.65
N ASP A 355 12.74 -11.81 21.31
CA ASP A 355 13.53 -10.79 22.01
C ASP A 355 13.22 -9.38 21.48
N LEU A 356 12.17 -8.77 22.01
CA LEU A 356 11.72 -7.44 21.60
C LEU A 356 12.66 -6.29 22.02
N GLU A 357 13.74 -6.57 22.74
CA GLU A 357 14.78 -5.59 23.06
C GLU A 357 15.94 -5.63 22.06
N ALA A 358 16.21 -6.79 21.44
CA ALA A 358 17.24 -6.95 20.38
C ALA A 358 16.71 -6.52 19.01
N ARG A 359 16.28 -5.26 18.90
CA ARG A 359 15.69 -4.70 17.69
C ARG A 359 16.75 -4.33 16.67
N GLU A 360 16.49 -4.73 15.44
CA GLU A 360 17.26 -4.34 14.24
C GLU A 360 16.32 -3.78 13.17
N ASP A 361 16.86 -3.15 12.15
CA ASP A 361 16.09 -2.63 11.02
C ASP A 361 14.94 -1.69 11.44
N GLU A 362 15.15 -0.88 12.46
CA GLU A 362 14.14 0.10 12.86
C GLU A 362 13.84 1.06 11.71
N TRP A 363 12.58 1.10 11.32
CA TRP A 363 12.16 1.80 10.12
C TRP A 363 10.85 2.56 10.32
N VAL A 364 10.70 3.61 9.53
CA VAL A 364 9.46 4.36 9.43
C VAL A 364 9.13 4.62 7.96
N GLY A 365 7.89 4.29 7.57
CA GLY A 365 7.38 4.51 6.21
C GLY A 365 6.10 5.31 6.16
N SER A 366 5.98 6.15 5.15
CA SER A 366 4.87 7.08 4.96
C SER A 366 3.82 6.49 4.03
N ARG A 367 2.79 5.85 4.60
CA ARG A 367 1.65 5.31 3.87
C ARG A 367 0.86 6.45 3.22
N PRO A 368 0.56 6.40 1.91
CA PRO A 368 -0.17 7.45 1.21
C PRO A 368 -1.67 7.34 1.46
N CYS A 369 -2.18 7.96 2.51
CA CYS A 369 -3.60 7.89 2.89
C CYS A 369 -4.41 8.96 2.17
N THR A 370 -5.50 8.55 1.52
CA THR A 370 -6.54 9.43 0.94
C THR A 370 -7.68 9.65 1.93
N THR A 371 -8.47 10.68 1.72
CA THR A 371 -9.59 11.01 2.60
C THR A 371 -10.74 10.01 2.54
N ASP A 372 -10.91 9.33 1.41
CA ASP A 372 -11.98 8.34 1.16
C ASP A 372 -11.50 6.89 1.28
N GLY A 373 -10.19 6.68 1.54
CA GLY A 373 -9.56 5.37 1.67
C GLY A 373 -9.36 4.63 0.35
N LEU A 374 -9.66 5.27 -0.80
CA LEU A 374 -9.51 4.67 -2.12
C LEU A 374 -8.23 5.16 -2.79
N PRO A 375 -7.50 4.31 -3.54
CA PRO A 375 -6.33 4.73 -4.30
C PRO A 375 -6.69 5.72 -5.42
N LEU A 376 -5.68 6.40 -5.94
CA LEU A 376 -5.73 7.33 -7.06
C LEU A 376 -4.99 6.68 -8.23
N ILE A 377 -5.72 6.09 -9.17
CA ILE A 377 -5.15 5.30 -10.26
C ILE A 377 -5.80 5.72 -11.57
N GLY A 378 -4.97 5.99 -12.58
CA GLY A 378 -5.44 6.26 -13.93
C GLY A 378 -4.95 7.57 -14.51
N VAL A 379 -5.52 7.92 -15.67
CA VAL A 379 -5.22 9.16 -16.40
C VAL A 379 -5.63 10.39 -15.59
N THR A 380 -4.81 11.42 -15.64
CA THR A 380 -5.08 12.73 -15.04
C THR A 380 -5.84 13.64 -16.04
N ARG A 381 -5.84 14.96 -15.82
CA ARG A 381 -6.35 15.90 -16.85
C ARG A 381 -5.45 16.01 -18.08
N SER A 382 -4.18 15.60 -17.97
CA SER A 382 -3.31 15.41 -19.11
C SER A 382 -3.46 13.97 -19.63
N PRO A 383 -3.70 13.77 -20.94
CA PRO A 383 -3.87 12.42 -21.51
C PRO A 383 -2.59 11.58 -21.49
N ARG A 384 -1.44 12.20 -21.18
CA ARG A 384 -0.12 11.55 -21.15
C ARG A 384 0.45 11.40 -19.74
N VAL A 385 -0.23 11.93 -18.72
CA VAL A 385 0.23 11.83 -17.33
C VAL A 385 -0.77 11.04 -16.50
N TYR A 386 -0.27 9.97 -15.90
CA TYR A 386 -1.05 9.04 -15.09
C TYR A 386 -0.63 9.13 -13.63
N ALA A 387 -1.53 8.82 -12.72
CA ALA A 387 -1.24 8.70 -11.31
C ALA A 387 -1.45 7.25 -10.85
N ALA A 388 -0.58 6.79 -9.93
CA ALA A 388 -0.68 5.49 -9.29
C ALA A 388 -0.25 5.61 -7.82
N GLY A 389 -1.19 5.87 -6.91
CA GLY A 389 -0.87 6.09 -5.50
C GLY A 389 -2.09 6.16 -4.61
N GLY A 390 -1.90 6.62 -3.37
CA GLY A 390 -3.02 6.76 -2.45
C GLY A 390 -3.54 5.44 -1.85
N HIS A 391 -2.77 4.36 -1.93
CA HIS A 391 -3.17 3.01 -1.49
C HIS A 391 -3.25 2.83 0.04
N GLY A 392 -2.92 3.86 0.83
CA GLY A 392 -2.91 3.75 2.28
C GLY A 392 -1.99 2.62 2.77
N MET A 393 -2.53 1.66 3.49
CA MET A 393 -1.80 0.49 4.01
C MET A 393 -1.57 -0.60 2.95
N TRP A 394 -2.31 -0.60 1.85
CA TRP A 394 -2.48 -1.72 0.94
C TRP A 394 -1.61 -1.66 -0.32
N GLY A 395 -0.64 -0.75 -0.36
CA GLY A 395 0.23 -0.56 -1.53
C GLY A 395 1.09 -1.77 -1.89
N ILE A 396 1.46 -2.62 -0.94
CA ILE A 396 2.13 -3.90 -1.20
C ILE A 396 1.11 -4.88 -1.80
N THR A 397 -0.04 -5.08 -1.17
CA THR A 397 -1.07 -6.02 -1.61
C THR A 397 -1.63 -5.68 -3.01
N LEU A 398 -1.96 -4.41 -3.25
CA LEU A 398 -2.65 -3.96 -4.47
C LEU A 398 -1.71 -3.41 -5.55
N GLY A 399 -0.41 -3.26 -5.25
CA GLY A 399 0.55 -2.69 -6.19
C GLY A 399 0.61 -3.41 -7.53
N PRO A 400 0.77 -4.75 -7.58
CA PRO A 400 0.78 -5.49 -8.83
C PRO A 400 -0.52 -5.40 -9.62
N ALA A 401 -1.68 -5.53 -8.97
CA ALA A 401 -2.98 -5.37 -9.63
C ALA A 401 -3.17 -3.95 -10.20
N THR A 402 -2.72 -2.93 -9.44
CA THR A 402 -2.67 -1.54 -9.92
C THR A 402 -1.79 -1.41 -11.18
N GLY A 403 -0.58 -1.98 -11.14
CA GLY A 403 0.37 -1.93 -12.25
C GLY A 403 -0.19 -2.58 -13.51
N ARG A 404 -0.80 -3.76 -13.38
CA ARG A 404 -1.44 -4.49 -14.49
C ARG A 404 -2.55 -3.66 -15.14
N LEU A 405 -3.53 -3.23 -14.35
CA LEU A 405 -4.68 -2.48 -14.85
C LEU A 405 -4.29 -1.12 -15.42
N LEU A 406 -3.33 -0.44 -14.80
CA LEU A 406 -2.84 0.85 -15.31
C LEU A 406 -2.06 0.68 -16.61
N ALA A 407 -1.25 -0.36 -16.75
CA ALA A 407 -0.55 -0.68 -18.00
C ALA A 407 -1.56 -0.99 -19.12
N ASP A 408 -2.66 -1.71 -18.84
CA ASP A 408 -3.76 -1.93 -19.78
C ASP A 408 -4.39 -0.60 -20.22
N GLN A 409 -4.66 0.32 -19.27
CA GLN A 409 -5.19 1.64 -19.62
C GLN A 409 -4.23 2.44 -20.49
N ILE A 410 -2.93 2.43 -20.16
CA ILE A 410 -1.90 3.19 -20.87
C ILE A 410 -1.72 2.68 -22.31
N VAL A 411 -1.76 1.38 -22.51
CA VAL A 411 -1.52 0.80 -23.84
C VAL A 411 -2.78 0.78 -24.70
N ASN A 412 -3.94 0.53 -24.11
CA ASN A 412 -5.20 0.41 -24.86
C ASN A 412 -6.00 1.73 -24.97
N GLY A 413 -5.62 2.77 -24.21
CA GLY A 413 -6.32 4.05 -24.18
C GLY A 413 -7.72 4.01 -23.55
N ARG A 414 -8.08 2.91 -22.90
CA ARG A 414 -9.40 2.69 -22.27
C ARG A 414 -9.24 2.41 -20.78
N VAL A 415 -10.10 3.00 -19.97
CA VAL A 415 -10.12 2.76 -18.53
C VAL A 415 -10.74 1.38 -18.27
N PRO A 416 -10.00 0.43 -17.67
CA PRO A 416 -10.59 -0.81 -17.16
C PRO A 416 -11.70 -0.53 -16.14
N ALA A 417 -12.76 -1.33 -16.11
CA ALA A 417 -13.91 -1.14 -15.23
C ALA A 417 -13.49 -1.12 -13.75
N GLU A 418 -12.50 -1.92 -13.38
CA GLU A 418 -11.94 -2.00 -12.03
C GLU A 418 -11.27 -0.69 -11.60
N LEU A 419 -10.79 0.12 -12.54
CA LEU A 419 -10.14 1.41 -12.26
C LEU A 419 -11.09 2.61 -12.25
N GLU A 420 -12.29 2.50 -12.82
CA GLU A 420 -13.25 3.63 -12.88
C GLU A 420 -13.48 4.32 -11.50
N PRO A 421 -13.62 3.57 -10.38
CA PRO A 421 -13.82 4.18 -9.07
C PRO A 421 -12.61 4.94 -8.54
N PHE A 422 -11.42 4.72 -9.11
CA PHE A 422 -10.14 5.22 -8.61
C PHE A 422 -9.59 6.41 -9.38
N SER A 423 -10.40 7.01 -10.27
CA SER A 423 -9.99 8.18 -11.05
C SER A 423 -9.22 9.19 -10.20
N PRO A 424 -8.02 9.63 -10.61
CA PRO A 424 -7.23 10.61 -9.85
C PRO A 424 -7.89 11.99 -9.77
N THR A 425 -8.82 12.25 -10.66
CA THR A 425 -9.50 13.55 -10.77
C THR A 425 -10.90 13.58 -10.16
N ARG A 426 -11.32 12.48 -9.47
CA ARG A 426 -12.62 12.39 -8.76
C ARG A 426 -12.77 13.40 -7.63
#